data_81c78d42c9cc0432e52b5d00b5b6397b
#
_entry.id   81c78d42c9cc0432e52b5d00b5b6397b
#
_cell.length_a   1.000
_cell.length_b   1.000
_cell.length_c   1.000
_cell.angle_alpha   90.00
_cell.angle_beta   90.00
_cell.angle_gamma   90.00
#
_symmetry.space_group_name_H-M   'P 1'
#
loop_
_entity.id
_entity.type
_entity.pdbx_description
1 polymer ?
#
loop_
_entity_poly.entity_id
_entity_poly.type
_entity_poly.pdbx_seq_one_letter_code
_entity_poly.pdbx_strand_id
1 'polypeptide(L)'
;YEILRCLVGSEMCIRDSSTMDINELYDWLMNVDQFLSNKQQQIAVEILKEIRTRLKFLLDVGLDYLSLDRSAVSLSGGESQRIRLATQIGSQLVNVLYILDEPSIGLHQRDNLRLIHSLKELRDMGNSVIVVEHDKDMMLAADYVIDMGPKAGRLGGEVVFAGTPGKMLQTHTLTSQYLNGERAIEVPAERRKGNGHSLWLRGAKGNNLKNVDVEFPLGKLICVTGVSGSGKSTLINETLQPILSQKFYRSLQDPLEYDSIEGLEYIDKVVNVDQSPLGRTPRSNPATYTGVFSDIRNLFVGLPEAKIRGYKAGRFSFCLLYTSPSPRD
;
A
#
# COMPACT_ATOMS: atom_id res chain seq x y z
N TYR A 1 0.91 31.25 19.42
CA TYR A 1 0.54 32.69 19.54
C TYR A 1 0.49 33.39 18.17
N GLU A 2 1.36 33.06 17.22
CA GLU A 2 1.38 33.64 15.85
C GLU A 2 0.25 33.09 14.98
N ILE A 3 -0.05 31.80 15.07
CA ILE A 3 -1.14 31.14 14.32
C ILE A 3 -2.51 31.78 14.59
N LEU A 4 -2.74 32.24 15.82
CA LEU A 4 -4.01 32.89 16.21
C LEU A 4 -4.23 34.27 15.60
N ARG A 5 -3.19 35.04 15.34
CA ARG A 5 -3.29 36.30 14.63
C ARG A 5 -3.68 36.12 13.16
N CYS A 6 -3.42 34.96 12.65
CA CYS A 6 -3.66 34.60 11.26
C CYS A 6 -5.08 34.12 10.93
N LEU A 7 -5.89 33.70 11.88
CA LEU A 7 -7.31 33.29 11.65
C LEU A 7 -8.21 34.42 11.12
N VAL A 8 -7.67 35.62 10.95
CA VAL A 8 -8.39 36.80 10.44
C VAL A 8 -7.97 37.12 8.98
N GLY A 9 -7.72 36.10 8.16
CA GLY A 9 -7.78 36.29 6.70
C GLY A 9 -6.46 36.55 5.97
N SER A 10 -5.38 35.82 6.26
CA SER A 10 -4.24 35.78 5.37
C SER A 10 -3.99 34.35 4.82
N GLU A 11 -3.58 34.27 3.55
CA GLU A 11 -3.21 32.99 2.88
C GLU A 11 -2.10 32.24 3.64
N MET A 12 -1.27 32.93 4.39
CA MET A 12 -0.23 32.33 5.24
C MET A 12 -0.80 31.35 6.29
N CYS A 13 -1.95 31.63 6.83
CA CYS A 13 -2.56 30.81 7.89
C CYS A 13 -3.18 29.51 7.40
N ILE A 14 -3.73 29.52 6.19
CA ILE A 14 -4.20 28.29 5.53
C ILE A 14 -3.02 27.39 5.28
N ARG A 15 -1.90 27.94 4.85
CA ARG A 15 -0.67 27.18 4.64
C ARG A 15 -0.13 26.57 5.91
N ASP A 16 -0.04 27.33 6.99
CA ASP A 16 0.49 26.85 8.28
C ASP A 16 -0.37 25.71 8.82
N SER A 17 -1.70 25.84 8.80
CA SER A 17 -2.59 24.76 9.24
C SER A 17 -2.58 23.56 8.29
N SER A 18 -2.32 23.74 7.01
CA SER A 18 -2.25 22.63 6.05
C SER A 18 -0.94 21.84 6.12
N THR A 19 0.15 22.44 6.64
CA THR A 19 1.44 21.78 6.85
C THR A 19 1.55 21.03 8.17
N MET A 20 0.64 21.28 9.12
CA MET A 20 0.54 20.48 10.35
C MET A 20 0.18 19.03 10.03
N ASP A 21 0.67 18.09 10.83
CA ASP A 21 0.12 16.75 10.77
C ASP A 21 -1.34 16.73 11.25
N ILE A 22 -2.10 15.73 10.77
CA ILE A 22 -3.55 15.65 11.03
C ILE A 22 -3.83 15.55 12.53
N ASN A 23 -2.96 14.93 13.32
CA ASN A 23 -3.13 14.82 14.76
C ASN A 23 -2.95 16.18 15.44
N GLU A 24 -1.88 16.90 15.14
CA GLU A 24 -1.64 18.27 15.66
C GLU A 24 -2.76 19.23 15.25
N LEU A 25 -3.18 19.16 13.98
CA LEU A 25 -4.28 19.99 13.47
C LEU A 25 -5.61 19.69 14.18
N TYR A 26 -5.90 18.40 14.44
CA TYR A 26 -7.11 18.02 15.18
C TYR A 26 -7.08 18.53 16.60
N ASP A 27 -5.97 18.35 17.33
CA ASP A 27 -5.81 18.83 18.70
C ASP A 27 -5.92 20.36 18.78
N TRP A 28 -5.33 21.06 17.82
CA TRP A 28 -5.46 22.52 17.72
C TRP A 28 -6.92 22.93 17.48
N LEU A 29 -7.62 22.30 16.55
CA LEU A 29 -9.03 22.59 16.27
C LEU A 29 -9.96 22.26 17.44
N MET A 30 -9.65 21.26 18.25
CA MET A 30 -10.42 20.94 19.45
C MET A 30 -10.34 22.05 20.51
N ASN A 31 -9.26 22.83 20.49
CA ASN A 31 -9.03 23.91 21.44
C ASN A 31 -9.32 25.33 20.88
N VAL A 32 -9.61 25.47 19.59
CA VAL A 32 -9.74 26.76 18.91
C VAL A 32 -10.91 27.62 19.47
N ASP A 33 -11.94 26.99 20.02
CA ASP A 33 -13.11 27.69 20.59
C ASP A 33 -12.73 28.68 21.69
N GLN A 34 -11.64 28.39 22.43
CA GLN A 34 -11.14 29.25 23.51
C GLN A 34 -10.59 30.59 23.03
N PHE A 35 -10.28 30.69 21.76
CA PHE A 35 -9.66 31.85 21.14
C PHE A 35 -10.61 32.65 20.27
N LEU A 36 -11.85 32.17 20.11
CA LEU A 36 -12.91 32.84 19.33
C LEU A 36 -13.78 33.70 20.20
N SER A 37 -14.14 34.88 19.71
CA SER A 37 -15.18 35.69 20.32
C SER A 37 -16.56 35.02 20.23
N ASN A 38 -17.51 35.36 21.09
CA ASN A 38 -18.85 34.77 21.10
C ASN A 38 -19.54 34.81 19.71
N LYS A 39 -19.37 35.92 18.97
CA LYS A 39 -19.92 36.05 17.62
C LYS A 39 -19.23 35.09 16.62
N GLN A 40 -17.92 34.95 16.70
CA GLN A 40 -17.15 34.03 15.85
C GLN A 40 -17.49 32.57 16.18
N GLN A 41 -17.67 32.23 17.46
CA GLN A 41 -18.09 30.88 17.87
C GLN A 41 -19.45 30.51 17.28
N GLN A 42 -20.44 31.42 17.32
CA GLN A 42 -21.76 31.19 16.73
C GLN A 42 -21.69 30.93 15.21
N ILE A 43 -20.80 31.61 14.49
CA ILE A 43 -20.62 31.44 13.05
C ILE A 43 -19.88 30.15 12.77
N ALA A 44 -18.86 29.81 13.58
CA ALA A 44 -17.93 28.71 13.32
C ALA A 44 -18.45 27.33 13.77
N VAL A 45 -19.44 27.26 14.65
CA VAL A 45 -19.92 26.03 15.31
C VAL A 45 -20.15 24.87 14.32
N GLU A 46 -20.95 25.09 13.29
CA GLU A 46 -21.27 24.03 12.33
C GLU A 46 -20.06 23.68 11.44
N ILE A 47 -19.25 24.68 11.06
CA ILE A 47 -18.05 24.50 10.25
C ILE A 47 -17.00 23.71 11.03
N LEU A 48 -16.74 24.08 12.29
CA LEU A 48 -15.77 23.38 13.14
C LEU A 48 -16.20 21.95 13.44
N LYS A 49 -17.48 21.73 13.66
CA LYS A 49 -18.03 20.38 13.83
C LYS A 49 -17.76 19.50 12.63
N GLU A 50 -18.01 19.99 11.43
CA GLU A 50 -17.79 19.25 10.19
C GLU A 50 -16.30 18.97 9.97
N ILE A 51 -15.43 19.97 10.17
CA ILE A 51 -13.97 19.79 10.02
C ILE A 51 -13.44 18.78 11.04
N ARG A 52 -13.81 18.90 12.31
CA ARG A 52 -13.43 17.96 13.39
C ARG A 52 -13.85 16.53 13.06
N THR A 53 -15.07 16.37 12.56
CA THR A 53 -15.58 15.05 12.16
C THR A 53 -14.75 14.44 11.05
N ARG A 54 -14.43 15.18 10.00
CA ARG A 54 -13.62 14.71 8.87
C ARG A 54 -12.19 14.39 9.26
N LEU A 55 -11.56 15.23 10.08
CA LEU A 55 -10.21 14.95 10.58
C LEU A 55 -10.20 13.71 11.49
N LYS A 56 -11.22 13.55 12.35
CA LYS A 56 -11.34 12.36 13.16
C LYS A 56 -11.37 11.08 12.33
N PHE A 57 -12.11 11.06 11.21
CA PHE A 57 -12.09 9.90 10.32
C PHE A 57 -10.72 9.61 9.72
N LEU A 58 -9.94 10.63 9.39
CA LEU A 58 -8.56 10.43 8.94
C LEU A 58 -7.68 9.84 10.05
N LEU A 59 -7.86 10.26 11.30
CA LEU A 59 -7.18 9.69 12.45
C LEU A 59 -7.59 8.23 12.70
N ASP A 60 -8.88 7.93 12.59
CA ASP A 60 -9.45 6.61 12.82
C ASP A 60 -8.96 5.57 11.81
N VAL A 61 -8.67 5.98 10.56
CA VAL A 61 -8.04 5.11 9.54
C VAL A 61 -6.51 5.09 9.60
N GLY A 62 -5.89 5.69 10.65
CA GLY A 62 -4.45 5.66 10.87
C GLY A 62 -3.62 6.54 9.93
N LEU A 63 -4.14 7.72 9.57
CA LEU A 63 -3.47 8.73 8.76
C LEU A 63 -3.04 9.95 9.59
N ASP A 64 -2.79 9.75 10.87
CA ASP A 64 -2.45 10.77 11.87
C ASP A 64 -1.18 11.57 11.52
N TYR A 65 -0.23 10.97 10.80
CA TYR A 65 1.07 11.52 10.40
C TYR A 65 1.07 12.29 9.08
N LEU A 66 -0.03 12.30 8.32
CA LEU A 66 -0.11 13.05 7.06
C LEU A 66 -0.42 14.52 7.33
N SER A 67 0.07 15.39 6.44
CA SER A 67 -0.38 16.79 6.34
C SER A 67 -1.42 16.94 5.23
N LEU A 68 -2.26 17.98 5.34
CA LEU A 68 -3.31 18.21 4.33
C LEU A 68 -2.77 18.68 2.98
N ASP A 69 -1.58 19.27 2.96
CA ASP A 69 -0.91 19.77 1.75
C ASP A 69 -0.09 18.69 1.03
N ARG A 70 -0.02 17.46 1.58
CA ARG A 70 0.77 16.39 0.99
C ARG A 70 0.28 16.03 -0.41
N SER A 71 1.20 16.07 -1.37
CA SER A 71 0.90 15.75 -2.77
C SER A 71 0.34 14.33 -2.93
N ALA A 72 -0.77 14.18 -3.66
CA ALA A 72 -1.38 12.88 -3.94
C ALA A 72 -0.43 11.90 -4.69
N VAL A 73 0.54 12.42 -5.44
CA VAL A 73 1.54 11.61 -6.15
C VAL A 73 2.52 10.93 -5.18
N SER A 74 2.74 11.53 -4.00
CA SER A 74 3.62 10.98 -2.97
C SER A 74 2.93 9.97 -2.03
N LEU A 75 1.62 9.78 -2.17
CA LEU A 75 0.85 8.84 -1.36
C LEU A 75 1.05 7.41 -1.84
N SER A 76 1.22 6.50 -0.91
CA SER A 76 1.16 5.07 -1.19
C SER A 76 -0.26 4.63 -1.58
N GLY A 77 -0.38 3.48 -2.24
CA GLY A 77 -1.68 2.91 -2.61
C GLY A 77 -2.61 2.74 -1.40
N GLY A 78 -2.08 2.25 -0.28
CA GLY A 78 -2.83 2.08 0.96
C GLY A 78 -3.26 3.41 1.60
N GLU A 79 -2.41 4.45 1.59
CA GLU A 79 -2.79 5.80 2.06
C GLU A 79 -3.92 6.38 1.23
N SER A 80 -3.81 6.30 -0.10
CA SER A 80 -4.85 6.77 -1.02
C SER A 80 -6.19 6.06 -0.82
N GLN A 81 -6.16 4.75 -0.57
CA GLN A 81 -7.36 3.96 -0.29
C GLN A 81 -8.00 4.37 1.04
N ARG A 82 -7.20 4.57 2.09
CA ARG A 82 -7.69 5.02 3.40
C ARG A 82 -8.26 6.45 3.38
N ILE A 83 -7.67 7.37 2.61
CA ILE A 83 -8.25 8.70 2.40
C ILE A 83 -9.63 8.59 1.76
N ARG A 84 -9.79 7.75 0.74
CA ARG A 84 -11.10 7.48 0.13
C ARG A 84 -12.08 6.89 1.13
N LEU A 85 -11.65 5.92 1.93
CA LEU A 85 -12.48 5.33 2.98
C LEU A 85 -12.92 6.37 4.00
N ALA A 86 -12.02 7.18 4.54
CA ALA A 86 -12.33 8.26 5.47
C ALA A 86 -13.34 9.25 4.89
N THR A 87 -13.22 9.59 3.60
CA THR A 87 -14.16 10.46 2.89
C THR A 87 -15.56 9.84 2.83
N GLN A 88 -15.66 8.51 2.61
CA GLN A 88 -16.95 7.82 2.55
C GLN A 88 -17.59 7.69 3.95
N ILE A 89 -16.82 7.34 4.96
CA ILE A 89 -17.31 7.31 6.36
C ILE A 89 -17.82 8.70 6.77
N GLY A 90 -17.09 9.75 6.40
CA GLY A 90 -17.46 11.15 6.67
C GLY A 90 -18.79 11.61 6.04
N SER A 91 -19.28 10.91 5.03
CA SER A 91 -20.56 11.24 4.38
C SER A 91 -21.78 10.93 5.22
N GLN A 92 -21.65 10.18 6.33
CA GLN A 92 -22.73 9.73 7.22
C GLN A 92 -23.94 9.13 6.48
N LEU A 93 -23.70 8.51 5.34
CA LEU A 93 -24.74 7.83 4.57
C LEU A 93 -25.19 6.57 5.33
N VAL A 94 -26.47 6.27 5.24
CA VAL A 94 -27.09 5.06 5.80
C VAL A 94 -27.69 4.20 4.67
N ASN A 95 -27.84 2.90 4.91
CA ASN A 95 -28.31 1.92 3.91
C ASN A 95 -27.45 1.83 2.66
N VAL A 96 -26.13 2.05 2.81
CA VAL A 96 -25.16 1.92 1.73
C VAL A 96 -24.42 0.59 1.85
N LEU A 97 -24.12 -0.03 0.71
CA LEU A 97 -23.21 -1.16 0.63
C LEU A 97 -21.82 -0.68 0.23
N TYR A 98 -20.86 -0.82 1.13
CA TYR A 98 -19.45 -0.54 0.89
C TYR A 98 -18.74 -1.82 0.47
N ILE A 99 -17.92 -1.76 -0.57
CA ILE A 99 -17.08 -2.87 -1.05
C ILE A 99 -15.64 -2.39 -1.03
N LEU A 100 -14.80 -3.07 -0.25
CA LEU A 100 -13.41 -2.73 -0.02
C LEU A 100 -12.53 -3.91 -0.42
N ASP A 101 -11.46 -3.63 -1.16
CA ASP A 101 -10.50 -4.63 -1.59
C ASP A 101 -9.18 -4.38 -0.87
N GLU A 102 -8.76 -5.33 -0.03
CA GLU A 102 -7.53 -5.32 0.79
C GLU A 102 -7.25 -3.98 1.52
N PRO A 103 -8.21 -3.43 2.29
CA PRO A 103 -8.01 -2.12 2.94
C PRO A 103 -6.89 -2.13 4.00
N SER A 104 -6.48 -3.29 4.50
CA SER A 104 -5.37 -3.45 5.45
C SER A 104 -3.98 -3.40 4.80
N ILE A 105 -3.90 -3.35 3.45
CA ILE A 105 -2.61 -3.44 2.75
C ILE A 105 -1.64 -2.34 3.20
N GLY A 106 -0.42 -2.74 3.56
CA GLY A 106 0.62 -1.81 4.00
C GLY A 106 0.43 -1.22 5.39
N LEU A 107 -0.61 -1.63 6.13
CA LEU A 107 -0.81 -1.24 7.52
C LEU A 107 0.13 -2.01 8.47
N HIS A 108 0.54 -1.32 9.52
CA HIS A 108 1.11 -1.97 10.69
C HIS A 108 -0.04 -2.62 11.50
N GLN A 109 0.25 -3.73 12.19
CA GLN A 109 -0.76 -4.47 12.96
C GLN A 109 -1.52 -3.59 13.98
N ARG A 110 -0.85 -2.61 14.59
CA ARG A 110 -1.48 -1.62 15.47
C ARG A 110 -2.59 -0.83 14.76
N ASP A 111 -2.36 -0.46 13.50
CA ASP A 111 -3.28 0.39 12.74
C ASP A 111 -4.44 -0.42 12.16
N ASN A 112 -4.27 -1.75 12.00
CA ASN A 112 -5.33 -2.69 11.63
C ASN A 112 -6.50 -2.66 12.62
N LEU A 113 -6.22 -2.57 13.91
CA LEU A 113 -7.28 -2.51 14.92
C LEU A 113 -8.13 -1.24 14.80
N ARG A 114 -7.51 -0.10 14.47
CA ARG A 114 -8.22 1.15 14.20
C ARG A 114 -9.13 1.02 12.97
N LEU A 115 -8.59 0.44 11.88
CA LEU A 115 -9.37 0.20 10.67
C LEU A 115 -10.57 -0.72 10.95
N ILE A 116 -10.38 -1.82 11.66
CA ILE A 116 -11.47 -2.74 12.06
C ILE A 116 -12.55 -1.98 12.85
N HIS A 117 -12.14 -1.11 13.78
CA HIS A 117 -13.07 -0.30 14.56
C HIS A 117 -13.90 0.63 13.66
N SER A 118 -13.25 1.37 12.75
CA SER A 118 -13.92 2.27 11.81
C SER A 118 -14.90 1.55 10.89
N LEU A 119 -14.55 0.33 10.43
CA LEU A 119 -15.45 -0.49 9.60
C LEU A 119 -16.67 -0.98 10.39
N LYS A 120 -16.49 -1.31 11.67
CA LYS A 120 -17.61 -1.66 12.57
C LYS A 120 -18.51 -0.46 12.85
N GLU A 121 -17.95 0.73 13.11
CA GLU A 121 -18.74 1.95 13.25
C GLU A 121 -19.56 2.25 11.99
N LEU A 122 -18.96 2.07 10.79
CA LEU A 122 -19.66 2.25 9.52
C LEU A 122 -20.84 1.28 9.38
N ARG A 123 -20.67 0.01 9.77
CA ARG A 123 -21.75 -0.99 9.83
C ARG A 123 -22.82 -0.59 10.84
N ASP A 124 -22.43 -0.17 12.04
CA ASP A 124 -23.34 0.14 13.15
C ASP A 124 -24.21 1.39 12.87
N MET A 125 -23.78 2.25 11.93
CA MET A 125 -24.60 3.33 11.37
C MET A 125 -25.74 2.84 10.44
N GLY A 126 -25.91 1.52 10.24
CA GLY A 126 -26.95 0.94 9.40
C GLY A 126 -26.48 0.64 7.97
N ASN A 127 -25.19 0.53 7.74
CA ASN A 127 -24.62 0.16 6.45
C ASN A 127 -24.25 -1.31 6.38
N SER A 128 -24.00 -1.79 5.16
CA SER A 128 -23.38 -3.10 4.92
C SER A 128 -21.96 -2.91 4.40
N VAL A 129 -21.03 -3.72 4.90
CA VAL A 129 -19.60 -3.63 4.50
C VAL A 129 -19.13 -5.01 4.04
N ILE A 130 -18.70 -5.10 2.79
CA ILE A 130 -18.03 -6.29 2.23
C ILE A 130 -16.56 -5.96 2.09
N VAL A 131 -15.71 -6.83 2.65
CA VAL A 131 -14.26 -6.65 2.63
C VAL A 131 -13.63 -7.90 2.03
N VAL A 132 -12.81 -7.73 1.01
CA VAL A 132 -11.92 -8.79 0.52
C VAL A 132 -10.62 -8.67 1.31
N GLU A 133 -10.27 -9.69 2.08
CA GLU A 133 -9.15 -9.61 3.02
C GLU A 133 -8.43 -10.93 3.24
N HIS A 134 -7.17 -10.82 3.65
CA HIS A 134 -6.30 -11.93 4.02
C HIS A 134 -5.78 -11.82 5.46
N ASP A 135 -6.06 -10.70 6.13
CA ASP A 135 -5.63 -10.48 7.50
C ASP A 135 -6.47 -11.28 8.50
N LYS A 136 -5.79 -11.98 9.41
CA LYS A 136 -6.42 -12.85 10.42
C LYS A 136 -7.36 -12.07 11.34
N ASP A 137 -6.93 -10.90 11.81
CA ASP A 137 -7.68 -10.13 12.79
C ASP A 137 -8.96 -9.56 12.16
N MET A 138 -8.86 -9.12 10.89
CA MET A 138 -10.01 -8.67 10.10
C MET A 138 -11.03 -9.79 9.88
N MET A 139 -10.56 -10.98 9.45
CA MET A 139 -11.45 -12.15 9.24
C MET A 139 -12.16 -12.56 10.53
N LEU A 140 -11.45 -12.60 11.68
CA LEU A 140 -12.03 -12.96 12.97
C LEU A 140 -12.95 -11.89 13.55
N ALA A 141 -12.77 -10.61 13.14
CA ALA A 141 -13.59 -9.50 13.57
C ALA A 141 -14.90 -9.33 12.77
N ALA A 142 -15.03 -10.03 11.64
CA ALA A 142 -16.21 -9.98 10.77
C ALA A 142 -17.42 -10.67 11.41
N ASP A 143 -18.63 -10.25 11.03
CA ASP A 143 -19.87 -10.93 11.45
C ASP A 143 -20.12 -12.19 10.63
N TYR A 144 -19.67 -12.20 9.37
CA TYR A 144 -19.87 -13.29 8.42
C TYR A 144 -18.66 -13.41 7.50
N VAL A 145 -18.21 -14.64 7.23
CA VAL A 145 -17.09 -14.94 6.36
C VAL A 145 -17.53 -15.84 5.22
N ILE A 146 -17.11 -15.52 4.03
CA ILE A 146 -17.24 -16.36 2.82
C ILE A 146 -15.82 -16.73 2.41
N ASP A 147 -15.48 -18.03 2.44
CA ASP A 147 -14.17 -18.54 2.05
C ASP A 147 -14.25 -19.14 0.64
N MET A 148 -13.38 -18.68 -0.24
CA MET A 148 -13.34 -19.08 -1.65
C MET A 148 -12.16 -20.03 -1.89
N GLY A 149 -12.42 -21.12 -2.59
CA GLY A 149 -11.42 -22.13 -2.86
C GLY A 149 -11.86 -23.17 -3.88
N PRO A 150 -11.39 -24.43 -3.71
CA PRO A 150 -10.36 -24.91 -2.79
C PRO A 150 -8.92 -24.52 -3.17
N LYS A 151 -8.70 -24.13 -4.45
CA LYS A 151 -7.39 -23.75 -5.01
C LYS A 151 -7.54 -22.47 -5.84
N ALA A 152 -6.49 -22.11 -6.59
CA ALA A 152 -6.49 -20.96 -7.49
C ALA A 152 -6.80 -21.34 -8.94
N GLY A 153 -7.20 -20.36 -9.75
CA GLY A 153 -7.47 -20.49 -11.17
C GLY A 153 -8.59 -21.49 -11.46
N ARG A 154 -8.37 -22.43 -12.39
CA ARG A 154 -9.38 -23.41 -12.83
C ARG A 154 -9.84 -24.38 -11.72
N LEU A 155 -9.09 -24.48 -10.66
CA LEU A 155 -9.38 -25.35 -9.51
C LEU A 155 -9.92 -24.59 -8.30
N GLY A 156 -10.23 -23.32 -8.48
CA GLY A 156 -10.85 -22.43 -7.51
C GLY A 156 -12.25 -22.00 -7.97
N GLY A 157 -12.74 -20.95 -7.34
CA GLY A 157 -14.02 -20.33 -7.69
C GLY A 157 -15.24 -20.96 -7.02
N GLU A 158 -15.03 -21.84 -6.03
CA GLU A 158 -16.11 -22.44 -5.23
C GLU A 158 -16.18 -21.80 -3.85
N VAL A 159 -17.37 -21.71 -3.27
CA VAL A 159 -17.55 -21.32 -1.87
C VAL A 159 -17.30 -22.57 -1.03
N VAL A 160 -16.16 -22.60 -0.33
CA VAL A 160 -15.78 -23.75 0.52
C VAL A 160 -16.30 -23.61 1.94
N PHE A 161 -16.61 -22.38 2.36
CA PHE A 161 -17.28 -22.09 3.64
C PHE A 161 -18.07 -20.79 3.53
N ALA A 162 -19.20 -20.73 4.24
CA ALA A 162 -20.00 -19.52 4.44
C ALA A 162 -20.66 -19.59 5.82
N GLY A 163 -20.38 -18.60 6.68
CA GLY A 163 -20.90 -18.56 8.04
C GLY A 163 -20.16 -17.61 8.95
N THR A 164 -20.39 -17.73 10.25
CA THR A 164 -19.69 -16.92 11.26
C THR A 164 -18.24 -17.39 11.45
N PRO A 165 -17.30 -16.49 11.84
CA PRO A 165 -15.90 -16.86 12.10
C PRO A 165 -15.77 -18.04 13.09
N GLY A 166 -16.59 -18.06 14.16
CA GLY A 166 -16.57 -19.16 15.14
C GLY A 166 -16.91 -20.52 14.54
N LYS A 167 -17.84 -20.60 13.58
CA LYS A 167 -18.13 -21.83 12.83
C LYS A 167 -17.00 -22.17 11.86
N MET A 168 -16.37 -21.18 11.25
CA MET A 168 -15.25 -21.38 10.33
C MET A 168 -14.07 -22.09 11.04
N LEU A 169 -13.74 -21.68 12.25
CA LEU A 169 -12.66 -22.29 13.04
C LEU A 169 -12.89 -23.79 13.35
N GLN A 170 -14.12 -24.27 13.24
CA GLN A 170 -14.50 -25.69 13.45
C GLN A 170 -14.45 -26.52 12.15
N THR A 171 -14.18 -25.88 11.01
CA THR A 171 -14.07 -26.55 9.71
C THR A 171 -12.63 -26.94 9.41
N HIS A 172 -12.41 -27.74 8.36
CA HIS A 172 -11.09 -28.14 7.90
C HIS A 172 -10.71 -27.50 6.56
N THR A 173 -11.20 -26.29 6.27
CA THR A 173 -10.75 -25.53 5.10
C THR A 173 -9.29 -25.13 5.28
N LEU A 174 -8.59 -24.82 4.16
CA LEU A 174 -7.21 -24.38 4.24
C LEU A 174 -7.07 -23.13 5.11
N THR A 175 -7.99 -22.18 4.94
CA THR A 175 -8.03 -20.93 5.72
C THR A 175 -8.24 -21.21 7.21
N SER A 176 -9.19 -22.09 7.57
CA SER A 176 -9.44 -22.41 8.97
C SER A 176 -8.24 -23.06 9.66
N GLN A 177 -7.51 -23.94 8.95
CA GLN A 177 -6.29 -24.59 9.48
C GLN A 177 -5.18 -23.59 9.84
N TYR A 178 -5.05 -22.50 9.07
CA TYR A 178 -4.12 -21.41 9.41
C TYR A 178 -4.65 -20.51 10.53
N LEU A 179 -5.95 -20.24 10.55
CA LEU A 179 -6.56 -19.39 11.59
C LEU A 179 -6.50 -20.03 12.97
N ASN A 180 -6.78 -21.35 13.07
CA ASN A 180 -6.78 -22.09 14.33
C ASN A 180 -5.38 -22.61 14.74
N GLY A 181 -4.35 -22.44 13.88
CA GLY A 181 -2.97 -22.82 14.17
C GLY A 181 -2.63 -24.29 13.90
N GLU A 182 -3.55 -25.08 13.29
CA GLU A 182 -3.23 -26.45 12.84
C GLU A 182 -2.13 -26.44 11.77
N ARG A 183 -2.08 -25.37 10.98
CA ARG A 183 -1.00 -25.07 10.05
C ARG A 183 -0.34 -23.75 10.39
N ALA A 184 0.96 -23.73 10.35
CA ALA A 184 1.76 -22.50 10.50
C ALA A 184 2.98 -22.57 9.58
N ILE A 185 3.49 -21.41 9.22
CA ILE A 185 4.80 -21.31 8.60
C ILE A 185 5.83 -21.37 9.72
N GLU A 186 6.61 -22.45 9.74
CA GLU A 186 7.59 -22.67 10.79
C GLU A 186 8.67 -21.58 10.78
N VAL A 187 8.97 -21.05 11.93
CA VAL A 187 10.09 -20.13 12.12
C VAL A 187 11.34 -20.98 12.34
N PRO A 188 12.38 -20.87 11.49
CA PRO A 188 13.59 -21.67 11.64
C PRO A 188 14.26 -21.42 12.98
N ALA A 189 14.62 -22.51 13.68
CA ALA A 189 15.30 -22.43 14.98
C ALA A 189 16.67 -21.73 14.88
N GLU A 190 17.39 -21.94 13.78
CA GLU A 190 18.66 -21.27 13.50
C GLU A 190 18.51 -20.28 12.35
N ARG A 191 18.97 -19.06 12.57
CA ARG A 191 18.99 -17.99 11.57
C ARG A 191 20.28 -18.06 10.75
N ARG A 192 20.23 -17.71 9.46
CA ARG A 192 21.41 -17.61 8.62
C ARG A 192 22.43 -16.63 9.18
N LYS A 193 23.70 -17.03 9.22
CA LYS A 193 24.79 -16.17 9.71
C LYS A 193 25.14 -15.04 8.72
N GLY A 194 24.75 -15.16 7.44
CA GLY A 194 25.14 -14.25 6.37
C GLY A 194 26.54 -14.59 5.81
N ASN A 195 27.08 -13.66 5.00
CA ASN A 195 28.42 -13.81 4.41
C ASN A 195 29.50 -13.04 5.15
N GLY A 196 29.20 -12.41 6.28
CA GLY A 196 30.13 -11.62 7.07
C GLY A 196 30.35 -10.18 6.58
N HIS A 197 29.72 -9.78 5.46
CA HIS A 197 29.78 -8.43 4.93
C HIS A 197 28.49 -7.66 5.24
N SER A 198 28.59 -6.35 5.30
CA SER A 198 27.45 -5.46 5.55
C SER A 198 27.52 -4.24 4.64
N LEU A 199 26.36 -3.75 4.25
CA LEU A 199 26.20 -2.45 3.65
C LEU A 199 25.80 -1.47 4.75
N TRP A 200 26.52 -0.38 4.90
CA TRP A 200 26.24 0.65 5.91
C TRP A 200 25.77 1.92 5.23
N LEU A 201 24.62 2.42 5.63
CA LEU A 201 24.14 3.74 5.31
C LEU A 201 24.27 4.62 6.53
N ARG A 202 25.05 5.70 6.43
CA ARG A 202 25.34 6.62 7.52
C ARG A 202 24.63 7.94 7.32
N GLY A 203 24.08 8.46 8.40
CA GLY A 203 23.57 9.82 8.46
C GLY A 203 22.40 10.11 7.55
N ALA A 204 21.46 9.17 7.37
CA ALA A 204 20.27 9.42 6.56
C ALA A 204 19.34 10.44 7.25
N LYS A 205 19.01 11.56 6.54
CA LYS A 205 18.31 12.73 7.08
C LYS A 205 17.06 13.12 6.29
N GLY A 206 16.73 12.37 5.24
CA GLY A 206 15.58 12.70 4.38
C GLY A 206 14.25 12.66 5.11
N ASN A 207 13.36 13.58 4.82
CA ASN A 207 12.00 13.68 5.37
C ASN A 207 12.02 13.63 6.93
N ASN A 208 11.43 12.58 7.51
CA ASN A 208 11.36 12.40 8.97
C ASN A 208 12.54 11.61 9.58
N LEU A 209 13.54 11.24 8.80
CA LEU A 209 14.72 10.53 9.31
C LEU A 209 15.59 11.46 10.15
N LYS A 210 15.97 10.99 11.33
CA LYS A 210 16.71 11.78 12.33
C LYS A 210 18.20 11.42 12.35
N ASN A 211 18.88 11.61 11.21
CA ASN A 211 20.32 11.32 11.10
C ASN A 211 20.64 9.88 11.51
N VAL A 212 19.97 8.91 10.88
CA VAL A 212 20.06 7.50 11.27
C VAL A 212 21.16 6.76 10.55
N ASP A 213 21.88 5.92 11.29
CA ASP A 213 22.84 4.95 10.79
C ASP A 213 22.19 3.58 10.74
N VAL A 214 22.29 2.91 9.59
CA VAL A 214 21.65 1.60 9.38
C VAL A 214 22.62 0.62 8.77
N GLU A 215 22.74 -0.56 9.38
CA GLU A 215 23.46 -1.71 8.87
C GLU A 215 22.52 -2.67 8.14
N PHE A 216 22.90 -3.05 6.94
CA PHE A 216 22.23 -4.10 6.16
C PHE A 216 23.19 -5.29 6.00
N PRO A 217 23.14 -6.31 6.89
CA PRO A 217 24.02 -7.47 6.81
C PRO A 217 23.71 -8.30 5.57
N LEU A 218 24.69 -8.50 4.69
CA LEU A 218 24.52 -9.16 3.41
C LEU A 218 24.40 -10.68 3.54
N GLY A 219 23.82 -11.31 2.52
CA GLY A 219 23.55 -12.74 2.52
C GLY A 219 22.41 -13.18 3.46
N LYS A 220 21.58 -12.24 3.90
CA LYS A 220 20.42 -12.46 4.77
C LYS A 220 19.13 -11.92 4.14
N LEU A 221 17.99 -12.42 4.60
CA LEU A 221 16.71 -11.77 4.38
C LEU A 221 16.55 -10.67 5.45
N ILE A 222 16.48 -9.43 5.00
CA ILE A 222 16.35 -8.25 5.86
C ILE A 222 14.93 -7.71 5.72
N CYS A 223 14.23 -7.52 6.83
CA CYS A 223 12.90 -6.93 6.87
C CYS A 223 12.97 -5.56 7.54
N VAL A 224 12.55 -4.52 6.82
CA VAL A 224 12.40 -3.17 7.37
C VAL A 224 10.93 -2.97 7.74
N THR A 225 10.67 -2.84 9.04
CA THR A 225 9.31 -2.78 9.61
C THR A 225 9.12 -1.53 10.47
N GLY A 226 7.89 -1.23 10.79
CA GLY A 226 7.49 -0.09 11.61
C GLY A 226 6.11 0.42 11.22
N VAL A 227 5.54 1.30 12.03
CA VAL A 227 4.21 1.92 11.78
C VAL A 227 4.17 2.69 10.46
N SER A 228 2.97 2.95 9.94
CA SER A 228 2.79 3.81 8.77
C SER A 228 3.41 5.18 9.04
N GLY A 229 4.06 5.78 8.04
CA GLY A 229 4.75 7.08 8.21
C GLY A 229 6.08 7.05 8.98
N SER A 230 6.57 5.90 9.46
CA SER A 230 7.82 5.82 10.24
C SER A 230 9.12 6.06 9.45
N GLY A 231 9.04 6.32 8.15
CA GLY A 231 10.22 6.59 7.30
C GLY A 231 10.81 5.37 6.59
N LYS A 232 10.14 4.21 6.57
CA LYS A 232 10.62 3.00 5.87
C LYS A 232 10.88 3.24 4.39
N SER A 233 9.91 3.82 3.68
CA SER A 233 10.02 4.15 2.25
C SER A 233 11.06 5.22 2.01
N THR A 234 11.16 6.21 2.88
CA THR A 234 12.18 7.27 2.84
C THR A 234 13.58 6.67 2.94
N LEU A 235 13.80 5.75 3.89
CA LEU A 235 15.09 5.09 4.08
C LEU A 235 15.46 4.20 2.88
N ILE A 236 14.53 3.38 2.40
CA ILE A 236 14.84 2.37 1.37
C ILE A 236 14.64 2.92 -0.04
N ASN A 237 13.45 3.44 -0.37
CA ASN A 237 13.09 3.78 -1.75
C ASN A 237 13.61 5.16 -2.17
N GLU A 238 13.69 6.11 -1.23
CA GLU A 238 14.05 7.49 -1.54
C GLU A 238 15.51 7.81 -1.19
N THR A 239 16.17 6.99 -0.36
CA THR A 239 17.59 7.17 0.01
C THR A 239 18.44 6.04 -0.53
N LEU A 240 18.30 4.81 -0.01
CA LEU A 240 19.20 3.69 -0.34
C LEU A 240 19.11 3.26 -1.81
N GLN A 241 17.90 3.07 -2.32
CA GLN A 241 17.67 2.59 -3.70
C GLN A 241 18.24 3.56 -4.75
N PRO A 242 18.04 4.91 -4.68
CA PRO A 242 18.67 5.84 -5.61
C PRO A 242 20.19 5.82 -5.55
N ILE A 243 20.81 5.75 -4.34
CA ILE A 243 22.27 5.63 -4.19
C ILE A 243 22.80 4.42 -4.96
N LEU A 244 22.17 3.25 -4.73
CA LEU A 244 22.55 2.01 -5.39
C LEU A 244 22.32 2.07 -6.90
N SER A 245 21.21 2.68 -7.34
CA SER A 245 20.90 2.85 -8.77
C SER A 245 21.85 3.81 -9.46
N GLN A 246 22.28 4.89 -8.82
CA GLN A 246 23.33 5.77 -9.35
C GLN A 246 24.65 5.00 -9.53
N LYS A 247 25.05 4.20 -8.54
CA LYS A 247 26.29 3.44 -8.55
C LYS A 247 26.32 2.38 -9.65
N PHE A 248 25.24 1.58 -9.77
CA PHE A 248 25.24 0.41 -10.67
C PHE A 248 24.65 0.69 -12.06
N TYR A 249 23.73 1.65 -12.18
CA TYR A 249 22.98 1.90 -13.41
C TYR A 249 23.09 3.34 -13.93
N ARG A 250 23.89 4.19 -13.28
CA ARG A 250 24.04 5.61 -13.64
C ARG A 250 22.68 6.34 -13.70
N SER A 251 21.79 5.98 -12.78
CA SER A 251 20.49 6.67 -12.63
C SER A 251 20.69 8.14 -12.33
N LEU A 252 19.81 8.99 -12.86
CA LEU A 252 19.79 10.43 -12.59
C LEU A 252 18.92 10.80 -11.38
N GLN A 253 18.31 9.82 -10.72
CA GLN A 253 17.51 10.04 -9.53
C GLN A 253 18.41 10.37 -8.35
N ASP A 254 18.24 11.56 -7.79
CA ASP A 254 19.00 11.96 -6.61
C ASP A 254 18.44 11.29 -5.34
N PRO A 255 19.31 10.72 -4.50
CA PRO A 255 18.94 10.25 -3.18
C PRO A 255 18.62 11.42 -2.25
N LEU A 256 17.82 11.17 -1.22
CA LEU A 256 17.68 12.10 -0.12
C LEU A 256 18.98 12.21 0.67
N GLU A 257 19.09 13.25 1.50
CA GLU A 257 20.31 13.61 2.21
C GLU A 257 20.82 12.47 3.13
N TYR A 258 22.11 12.15 3.00
CA TYR A 258 22.83 11.18 3.81
C TYR A 258 24.31 11.56 3.89
N ASP A 259 25.05 11.01 4.86
CA ASP A 259 26.47 11.35 5.03
C ASP A 259 27.40 10.45 4.20
N SER A 260 27.24 9.13 4.28
CA SER A 260 28.08 8.18 3.53
C SER A 260 27.43 6.80 3.39
N ILE A 261 27.95 6.03 2.44
CA ILE A 261 27.60 4.62 2.26
C ILE A 261 28.88 3.78 2.14
N GLU A 262 28.92 2.63 2.83
CA GLU A 262 30.06 1.71 2.86
C GLU A 262 29.59 0.30 2.45
N GLY A 263 30.49 -0.52 1.89
CA GLY A 263 30.20 -1.92 1.54
C GLY A 263 29.59 -2.11 0.16
N LEU A 264 29.61 -1.10 -0.70
CA LEU A 264 29.12 -1.18 -2.09
C LEU A 264 29.90 -2.20 -2.94
N GLU A 265 31.15 -2.47 -2.58
CA GLU A 265 32.04 -3.44 -3.26
C GLU A 265 31.58 -4.88 -3.12
N TYR A 266 30.69 -5.17 -2.17
CA TYR A 266 30.13 -6.51 -1.94
C TYR A 266 28.84 -6.78 -2.71
N ILE A 267 28.39 -5.83 -3.55
CA ILE A 267 27.14 -5.90 -4.31
C ILE A 267 27.45 -5.76 -5.80
N ASP A 268 27.02 -6.72 -6.62
CA ASP A 268 27.21 -6.67 -8.07
C ASP A 268 26.11 -5.89 -8.80
N LYS A 269 24.88 -5.98 -8.33
CA LYS A 269 23.71 -5.32 -8.92
C LYS A 269 22.56 -5.17 -7.94
N VAL A 270 21.64 -4.29 -8.27
CA VAL A 270 20.40 -4.07 -7.51
C VAL A 270 19.21 -4.36 -8.42
N VAL A 271 18.21 -5.04 -7.90
CA VAL A 271 16.92 -5.24 -8.58
C VAL A 271 15.85 -4.65 -7.67
N ASN A 272 15.15 -3.64 -8.18
CA ASN A 272 13.99 -3.08 -7.50
C ASN A 272 12.72 -3.78 -8.03
N VAL A 273 11.91 -4.30 -7.11
CA VAL A 273 10.60 -4.87 -7.40
C VAL A 273 9.57 -4.09 -6.59
N ASP A 274 8.76 -3.33 -7.28
CA ASP A 274 7.70 -2.52 -6.68
C ASP A 274 6.30 -3.05 -7.02
N GLN A 275 5.27 -2.39 -6.55
CA GLN A 275 3.87 -2.73 -6.81
C GLN A 275 3.31 -2.09 -8.09
N SER A 276 4.16 -1.53 -8.94
CA SER A 276 3.73 -0.93 -10.20
C SER A 276 3.08 -1.94 -11.13
N PRO A 277 2.00 -1.59 -11.82
CA PRO A 277 1.38 -2.48 -12.81
C PRO A 277 2.36 -2.84 -13.92
N LEU A 278 2.39 -4.11 -14.33
CA LEU A 278 3.23 -4.60 -15.42
C LEU A 278 2.95 -3.97 -16.80
N GLY A 279 1.97 -3.07 -16.87
CA GLY A 279 1.52 -2.39 -18.08
C GLY A 279 0.02 -2.61 -18.30
N ARG A 280 -0.58 -1.73 -19.11
CA ARG A 280 -2.04 -1.71 -19.35
C ARG A 280 -2.41 -2.09 -20.80
N THR A 281 -1.50 -2.67 -21.55
CA THR A 281 -1.76 -3.08 -22.93
C THR A 281 -2.10 -4.56 -23.01
N PRO A 282 -2.88 -5.02 -24.03
CA PRO A 282 -3.15 -6.44 -24.25
C PRO A 282 -1.87 -7.30 -24.41
N ARG A 283 -0.74 -6.68 -24.74
CA ARG A 283 0.57 -7.34 -24.84
C ARG A 283 1.29 -7.47 -23.50
N SER A 284 0.82 -6.79 -22.46
CA SER A 284 1.37 -6.83 -21.10
C SER A 284 0.81 -8.05 -20.36
N ASN A 285 1.41 -9.19 -20.59
CA ASN A 285 1.03 -10.47 -19.98
C ASN A 285 2.28 -11.18 -19.40
N PRO A 286 2.10 -12.15 -18.49
CA PRO A 286 3.22 -12.83 -17.84
C PRO A 286 4.22 -13.45 -18.80
N ALA A 287 3.76 -14.06 -19.90
CA ALA A 287 4.64 -14.71 -20.85
C ALA A 287 5.56 -13.74 -21.60
N THR A 288 5.04 -12.54 -21.92
CA THR A 288 5.83 -11.46 -22.53
C THR A 288 6.81 -10.87 -21.52
N TYR A 289 6.37 -10.65 -20.28
CA TYR A 289 7.17 -10.02 -19.25
C TYR A 289 8.34 -10.89 -18.78
N THR A 290 8.12 -12.20 -18.68
CA THR A 290 9.16 -13.17 -18.34
C THR A 290 10.10 -13.53 -19.50
N GLY A 291 9.81 -13.05 -20.71
CA GLY A 291 10.57 -13.37 -21.91
C GLY A 291 10.25 -14.73 -22.54
N VAL A 292 9.58 -15.62 -21.82
CA VAL A 292 9.24 -17.01 -22.29
C VAL A 292 8.53 -17.01 -23.63
N PHE A 293 7.72 -15.99 -23.89
CA PHE A 293 7.00 -15.90 -25.16
C PHE A 293 7.93 -15.71 -26.38
N SER A 294 9.11 -15.14 -26.20
CA SER A 294 10.11 -15.04 -27.27
C SER A 294 10.64 -16.41 -27.66
N ASP A 295 10.90 -17.27 -26.68
CA ASP A 295 11.35 -18.63 -26.90
C ASP A 295 10.27 -19.49 -27.58
N ILE A 296 9.01 -19.34 -27.11
CA ILE A 296 7.85 -19.99 -27.75
C ILE A 296 7.73 -19.56 -29.22
N ARG A 297 7.83 -18.29 -29.54
CA ARG A 297 7.78 -17.80 -30.94
C ARG A 297 8.88 -18.36 -31.78
N ASN A 298 10.12 -18.40 -31.25
CA ASN A 298 11.25 -18.95 -31.96
C ASN A 298 11.07 -20.45 -32.24
N LEU A 299 10.52 -21.19 -31.30
CA LEU A 299 10.15 -22.61 -31.51
C LEU A 299 9.16 -22.76 -32.67
N PHE A 300 8.07 -21.95 -32.69
CA PHE A 300 7.07 -21.99 -33.74
C PHE A 300 7.64 -21.58 -35.12
N VAL A 301 8.52 -20.59 -35.19
CA VAL A 301 9.23 -20.22 -36.43
C VAL A 301 10.11 -21.38 -36.97
N GLY A 302 10.63 -22.19 -36.06
CA GLY A 302 11.46 -23.38 -36.39
C GLY A 302 10.68 -24.53 -37.04
N LEU A 303 9.36 -24.58 -36.92
CA LEU A 303 8.54 -25.67 -37.47
C LEU A 303 8.60 -25.72 -39.00
N PRO A 304 8.57 -26.95 -39.60
CA PRO A 304 8.63 -27.12 -41.06
C PRO A 304 7.57 -26.33 -41.81
N GLU A 305 6.32 -26.33 -41.32
CA GLU A 305 5.22 -25.58 -41.94
C GLU A 305 5.43 -24.06 -41.90
N ALA A 306 5.95 -23.54 -40.79
CA ALA A 306 6.24 -22.12 -40.66
C ALA A 306 7.36 -21.70 -41.64
N LYS A 307 8.37 -22.52 -41.82
CA LYS A 307 9.44 -22.31 -42.79
C LYS A 307 8.93 -22.35 -44.24
N ILE A 308 8.12 -23.35 -44.60
CA ILE A 308 7.52 -23.48 -45.94
C ILE A 308 6.66 -22.24 -46.28
N ARG A 309 5.90 -21.73 -45.30
CA ARG A 309 5.04 -20.56 -45.47
C ARG A 309 5.75 -19.22 -45.26
N GLY A 310 7.05 -19.23 -44.94
CA GLY A 310 7.83 -18.01 -44.69
C GLY A 310 7.38 -17.19 -43.45
N TYR A 311 6.79 -17.84 -42.46
CA TYR A 311 6.30 -17.17 -41.27
C TYR A 311 7.47 -16.74 -40.38
N LYS A 312 7.44 -15.43 -39.99
CA LYS A 312 8.40 -14.84 -39.08
C LYS A 312 7.82 -14.75 -37.68
N ALA A 313 8.64 -14.43 -36.67
CA ALA A 313 8.27 -14.34 -35.26
C ALA A 313 7.06 -13.39 -34.98
N GLY A 314 6.88 -12.37 -35.79
CA GLY A 314 5.74 -11.44 -35.69
C GLY A 314 4.39 -12.13 -35.95
N ARG A 315 4.34 -13.21 -36.77
CA ARG A 315 3.10 -13.97 -37.02
C ARG A 315 2.61 -14.70 -35.78
N PHE A 316 3.49 -15.05 -34.87
CA PHE A 316 3.20 -15.76 -33.61
C PHE A 316 3.17 -14.83 -32.41
N SER A 317 2.79 -13.58 -32.58
CA SER A 317 2.63 -12.64 -31.46
C SER A 317 1.19 -12.66 -30.92
N PHE A 318 1.00 -12.22 -29.66
CA PHE A 318 -0.33 -11.89 -29.13
C PHE A 318 -0.87 -10.71 -29.91
N CYS A 319 -1.32 -10.94 -31.13
CA CYS A 319 -1.73 -9.91 -32.02
C CYS A 319 -3.24 -9.79 -32.08
N LEU A 320 -3.61 -8.61 -32.19
CA LEU A 320 -4.69 -7.92 -32.82
C LEU A 320 -5.38 -8.59 -34.03
N LEU A 321 -4.87 -9.69 -34.56
CA LEU A 321 -5.51 -10.44 -35.65
C LEU A 321 -6.91 -10.96 -35.34
N TYR A 322 -7.24 -11.10 -34.05
CA TYR A 322 -8.60 -11.44 -33.62
C TYR A 322 -9.54 -10.24 -33.49
N THR A 323 -9.00 -9.02 -33.45
CA THR A 323 -9.79 -7.80 -33.23
C THR A 323 -9.89 -6.92 -34.49
N SER A 324 -9.14 -7.24 -35.55
CA SER A 324 -9.21 -6.55 -36.84
C SER A 324 -9.02 -7.57 -37.97
N PRO A 325 -10.10 -8.20 -38.44
CA PRO A 325 -10.02 -8.98 -39.65
C PRO A 325 -9.79 -8.04 -40.83
N SER A 326 -8.51 -7.76 -41.10
CA SER A 326 -8.15 -7.12 -42.37
C SER A 326 -8.18 -8.16 -43.47
N PRO A 327 -8.92 -7.90 -44.54
CA PRO A 327 -8.93 -8.81 -45.71
C PRO A 327 -7.58 -8.85 -46.44
N ARG A 328 -6.57 -8.18 -45.95
CA ARG A 328 -5.25 -8.04 -46.57
C ARG A 328 -4.10 -8.81 -45.87
N ASP A 329 -4.41 -9.54 -44.81
CA ASP A 329 -3.42 -10.36 -44.08
C ASP A 329 -3.59 -11.86 -44.39
#